data_ec7e0276453529e5513e609086c2a722
#
_entry.id   ec7e0276453529e5513e609086c2a722
#
_cell.length_a   1.000
_cell.length_b   1.000
_cell.length_c   1.000
_cell.angle_alpha   90.00
_cell.angle_beta   90.00
_cell.angle_gamma   90.00
#
_symmetry.space_group_name_H-M   'P 1'
#
loop_
_entity.id
_entity.type
_entity.pdbx_description
1 polymer ?
#
loop_
_entity_poly.entity_id
_entity_poly.type
_entity_poly.pdbx_seq_one_letter_code
_entity_poly.pdbx_strand_id
1 'polypeptide(L)'
;MLLPALEMIRTDKNAEPDFHYITEKCNYFMNENPDYQIYITQGFICRNAYGEVDNLLRGGSDYTACLIGAALQVEEIQIWTDIDGMHNNDPRYVKGTTPVHQLHFAEAAELAYFGAKILHPTCIQPAKFSGVPVRLLNTMDPEAHGTIINNDF
;
A
#
# COMPACT_ATOMS: atom_id res chain seq x y z
N MET A 1 -14.68 -2.85 13.57
CA MET A 1 -14.50 -4.31 13.45
C MET A 1 -13.04 -4.66 13.25
N LEU A 2 -12.52 -5.70 13.92
CA LEU A 2 -11.18 -6.26 13.64
C LEU A 2 -11.30 -7.37 12.59
N LEU A 3 -10.53 -7.26 11.51
CA LEU A 3 -10.46 -8.27 10.44
C LEU A 3 -9.16 -9.08 10.60
N PRO A 4 -9.20 -10.41 10.48
CA PRO A 4 -8.03 -11.25 10.67
C PRO A 4 -7.16 -11.29 9.40
N ALA A 5 -6.02 -10.60 9.40
CA ALA A 5 -5.10 -10.56 8.25
C ALA A 5 -4.68 -11.97 7.77
N LEU A 6 -4.42 -12.89 8.70
CA LEU A 6 -4.04 -14.27 8.37
C LEU A 6 -5.10 -15.10 7.65
N GLU A 7 -6.35 -14.63 7.64
CA GLU A 7 -7.45 -15.25 6.87
C GLU A 7 -7.67 -14.57 5.53
N MET A 8 -7.21 -13.32 5.37
CA MET A 8 -7.42 -12.51 4.17
C MET A 8 -6.21 -12.50 3.25
N ILE A 9 -5.00 -12.48 3.80
CA ILE A 9 -3.77 -12.30 3.04
C ILE A 9 -3.01 -13.63 2.95
N ARG A 10 -2.79 -14.07 1.71
CA ARG A 10 -2.07 -15.30 1.40
C ARG A 10 -1.09 -15.07 0.24
N THR A 11 0.07 -15.75 0.31
CA THR A 11 0.98 -15.87 -0.83
C THR A 11 0.87 -17.24 -1.50
N ASP A 12 1.23 -17.29 -2.76
CA ASP A 12 1.32 -18.52 -3.54
C ASP A 12 2.65 -19.27 -3.29
N LYS A 13 2.92 -20.33 -4.05
CA LYS A 13 4.13 -21.13 -3.96
C LYS A 13 5.42 -20.40 -4.36
N ASN A 14 5.30 -19.26 -5.04
CA ASN A 14 6.41 -18.40 -5.44
C ASN A 14 6.62 -17.24 -4.45
N ALA A 15 5.92 -17.26 -3.30
CA ALA A 15 5.88 -16.20 -2.31
C ALA A 15 5.29 -14.86 -2.85
N GLU A 16 4.51 -14.93 -3.94
CA GLU A 16 3.78 -13.78 -4.48
C GLU A 16 2.37 -13.73 -3.91
N PRO A 17 1.79 -12.53 -3.67
CA PRO A 17 0.42 -12.40 -3.19
C PRO A 17 -0.59 -13.11 -4.11
N ASP A 18 -1.40 -14.01 -3.54
CA ASP A 18 -2.52 -14.64 -4.24
C ASP A 18 -3.69 -13.65 -4.33
N PHE A 19 -3.65 -12.76 -5.32
CA PHE A 19 -4.59 -11.66 -5.43
C PHE A 19 -6.04 -12.10 -5.61
N HIS A 20 -6.26 -13.23 -6.28
CA HIS A 20 -7.62 -13.80 -6.41
C HIS A 20 -8.17 -14.17 -5.03
N TYR A 21 -7.41 -14.93 -4.25
CA TYR A 21 -7.80 -15.30 -2.89
C TYR A 21 -8.02 -14.08 -2.00
N ILE A 22 -7.11 -13.09 -2.05
CA ILE A 22 -7.21 -11.85 -1.26
C ILE A 22 -8.49 -11.10 -1.62
N THR A 23 -8.81 -10.96 -2.90
CA THR A 23 -10.03 -10.30 -3.37
C THR A 23 -11.29 -11.01 -2.88
N GLU A 24 -11.34 -12.33 -3.01
CA GLU A 24 -12.46 -13.14 -2.53
C GLU A 24 -12.68 -12.96 -1.02
N LYS A 25 -11.61 -13.06 -0.23
CA LYS A 25 -11.68 -12.95 1.23
C LYS A 25 -12.01 -11.54 1.72
N CYS A 26 -11.41 -10.51 1.14
CA CYS A 26 -11.75 -9.13 1.48
C CYS A 26 -13.24 -8.85 1.23
N ASN A 27 -13.76 -9.22 0.06
CA ASN A 27 -15.19 -9.04 -0.25
C ASN A 27 -16.08 -9.87 0.68
N TYR A 28 -15.70 -11.11 1.00
CA TYR A 28 -16.45 -11.94 1.94
C TYR A 28 -16.57 -11.26 3.31
N PHE A 29 -15.47 -10.82 3.91
CA PHE A 29 -15.49 -10.17 5.22
C PHE A 29 -16.27 -8.86 5.23
N MET A 30 -16.20 -8.06 4.15
CA MET A 30 -16.99 -6.84 4.04
C MET A 30 -18.48 -7.12 3.93
N ASN A 31 -18.88 -8.12 3.13
CA ASN A 31 -20.27 -8.49 2.93
C ASN A 31 -20.91 -9.11 4.18
N GLU A 32 -20.13 -9.88 4.96
CA GLU A 32 -20.62 -10.48 6.23
C GLU A 32 -20.73 -9.45 7.37
N ASN A 33 -20.15 -8.25 7.22
CA ASN A 33 -20.10 -7.24 8.26
C ASN A 33 -20.50 -5.83 7.75
N PRO A 34 -21.66 -5.66 7.09
CA PRO A 34 -22.00 -4.42 6.40
C PRO A 34 -22.31 -3.25 7.34
N ASP A 35 -22.57 -3.50 8.61
CA ASP A 35 -23.00 -2.49 9.59
C ASP A 35 -21.82 -1.70 10.18
N TYR A 36 -20.58 -2.12 9.93
CA TYR A 36 -19.41 -1.43 10.45
C TYR A 36 -18.92 -0.35 9.47
N GLN A 37 -18.61 0.83 9.99
CA GLN A 37 -18.03 1.94 9.23
C GLN A 37 -16.51 1.94 9.25
N ILE A 38 -15.90 1.30 10.24
CA ILE A 38 -14.44 1.25 10.42
C ILE A 38 -14.01 -0.20 10.60
N TYR A 39 -13.05 -0.61 9.79
CA TYR A 39 -12.41 -1.91 9.86
C TYR A 39 -10.92 -1.74 10.16
N ILE A 40 -10.39 -2.58 11.03
CA ILE A 40 -8.98 -2.59 11.42
C ILE A 40 -8.42 -3.96 11.11
N THR A 41 -7.24 -4.01 10.54
CA THR A 41 -6.53 -5.26 10.29
C THR A 41 -5.04 -5.09 10.52
N GLN A 42 -4.33 -6.20 10.68
CA GLN A 42 -2.88 -6.19 10.78
C GLN A 42 -2.25 -6.02 9.38
N GLY A 43 -1.17 -5.27 9.29
CA GLY A 43 -0.33 -5.23 8.11
C GLY A 43 0.85 -6.20 8.22
N PHE A 44 1.56 -6.44 7.11
CA PHE A 44 2.80 -7.21 7.02
C PHE A 44 2.62 -8.73 7.10
N ILE A 45 1.78 -9.26 7.97
CA ILE A 45 1.61 -10.72 8.16
C ILE A 45 0.68 -11.34 7.11
N CYS A 46 0.98 -12.56 6.73
CA CYS A 46 0.18 -13.36 5.80
C CYS A 46 0.29 -14.86 6.12
N ARG A 47 -0.42 -15.69 5.38
CA ARG A 47 -0.12 -17.13 5.28
C ARG A 47 0.56 -17.43 3.95
N ASN A 48 1.50 -18.38 3.97
CA ASN A 48 2.08 -18.89 2.74
C ASN A 48 1.15 -19.94 2.07
N ALA A 49 1.56 -20.46 0.93
CA ALA A 49 0.82 -21.48 0.18
C ALA A 49 0.59 -22.78 0.96
N TYR A 50 1.32 -23.01 2.02
CA TYR A 50 1.23 -24.22 2.88
C TYR A 50 0.39 -23.97 4.14
N GLY A 51 -0.16 -22.76 4.30
CA GLY A 51 -0.98 -22.36 5.45
C GLY A 51 -0.19 -21.92 6.68
N GLU A 52 1.14 -21.83 6.58
CA GLU A 52 2.01 -21.38 7.67
C GLU A 52 1.97 -19.85 7.77
N VAL A 53 2.21 -19.32 8.97
CA VAL A 53 2.34 -17.88 9.18
C VAL A 53 3.64 -17.39 8.56
N ASP A 54 3.52 -16.35 7.75
CA ASP A 54 4.60 -15.73 6.99
C ASP A 54 4.40 -14.21 6.92
N ASN A 55 5.20 -13.52 6.13
CA ASN A 55 5.13 -12.07 5.99
C ASN A 55 5.39 -11.62 4.54
N LEU A 56 4.99 -10.37 4.27
CA LEU A 56 5.11 -9.73 2.95
C LEU A 56 6.46 -9.02 2.74
N LEU A 57 7.47 -9.32 3.52
CA LEU A 57 8.82 -8.78 3.44
C LEU A 57 8.87 -7.25 3.64
N ARG A 58 9.88 -6.60 3.05
CA ARG A 58 10.12 -5.16 3.20
C ARG A 58 8.96 -4.34 2.62
N GLY A 59 8.49 -3.36 3.40
CA GLY A 59 7.33 -2.55 3.02
C GLY A 59 5.99 -3.31 3.14
N GLY A 60 5.98 -4.43 3.87
CA GLY A 60 4.84 -5.34 3.92
C GLY A 60 3.54 -4.72 4.44
N SER A 61 3.58 -3.71 5.32
CA SER A 61 2.38 -3.00 5.77
C SER A 61 1.78 -2.14 4.65
N ASP A 62 2.61 -1.42 3.90
CA ASP A 62 2.18 -0.65 2.72
C ASP A 62 1.65 -1.60 1.63
N TYR A 63 2.30 -2.75 1.48
CA TYR A 63 1.86 -3.79 0.56
C TYR A 63 0.48 -4.34 0.95
N THR A 64 0.24 -4.61 2.24
CA THR A 64 -1.07 -5.01 2.74
C THR A 64 -2.14 -3.97 2.42
N ALA A 65 -1.86 -2.68 2.65
CA ALA A 65 -2.77 -1.60 2.33
C ALA A 65 -3.12 -1.56 0.84
N CYS A 66 -2.10 -1.67 -0.03
CA CYS A 66 -2.31 -1.69 -1.49
C CYS A 66 -3.05 -2.94 -1.98
N LEU A 67 -2.79 -4.11 -1.39
CA LEU A 67 -3.50 -5.34 -1.73
C LEU A 67 -5.00 -5.26 -1.37
N ILE A 68 -5.31 -4.81 -0.16
CA ILE A 68 -6.71 -4.66 0.30
C ILE A 68 -7.41 -3.56 -0.50
N GLY A 69 -6.77 -2.40 -0.68
CA GLY A 69 -7.34 -1.29 -1.44
C GLY A 69 -7.64 -1.66 -2.89
N ALA A 70 -6.72 -2.37 -3.54
CA ALA A 70 -6.92 -2.90 -4.89
C ALA A 70 -8.04 -3.96 -4.95
N ALA A 71 -8.07 -4.87 -3.97
CA ALA A 71 -9.08 -5.93 -3.90
C ALA A 71 -10.50 -5.39 -3.72
N LEU A 72 -10.65 -4.32 -2.94
CA LEU A 72 -11.94 -3.66 -2.66
C LEU A 72 -12.27 -2.54 -3.64
N GLN A 73 -11.38 -2.19 -4.56
CA GLN A 73 -11.56 -1.08 -5.52
C GLN A 73 -11.93 0.22 -4.82
N VAL A 74 -11.17 0.59 -3.77
CA VAL A 74 -11.40 1.79 -2.99
C VAL A 74 -11.16 3.06 -3.80
N GLU A 75 -11.69 4.20 -3.34
CA GLU A 75 -11.47 5.49 -4.01
C GLU A 75 -10.00 5.94 -3.93
N GLU A 76 -9.34 5.69 -2.80
CA GLU A 76 -7.94 6.07 -2.56
C GLU A 76 -7.31 5.18 -1.48
N ILE A 77 -6.05 4.83 -1.64
CA ILE A 77 -5.23 4.19 -0.61
C ILE A 77 -4.36 5.28 0.01
N GLN A 78 -4.41 5.44 1.32
CA GLN A 78 -3.58 6.41 2.04
C GLN A 78 -2.51 5.69 2.85
N ILE A 79 -1.26 6.12 2.66
CA ILE A 79 -0.10 5.66 3.43
C ILE A 79 0.41 6.84 4.26
N TRP A 80 0.20 6.73 5.56
CA TRP A 80 0.63 7.72 6.53
C TRP A 80 2.01 7.38 7.07
N THR A 81 2.95 8.31 6.93
CA THR A 81 4.36 8.16 7.29
C THR A 81 4.87 9.38 8.05
N ASP A 82 6.15 9.45 8.32
CA ASP A 82 6.83 10.56 8.99
C ASP A 82 7.43 11.60 8.03
N ILE A 83 7.12 11.50 6.73
CA ILE A 83 7.56 12.42 5.68
C ILE A 83 6.33 12.96 4.92
N ASP A 84 6.45 14.17 4.38
CA ASP A 84 5.37 14.88 3.68
C ASP A 84 5.18 14.46 2.21
N GLY A 85 5.52 13.22 1.87
CA GLY A 85 5.40 12.65 0.54
C GLY A 85 6.74 12.30 -0.09
N MET A 86 6.72 12.02 -1.39
CA MET A 86 7.94 11.77 -2.16
C MET A 86 8.63 13.10 -2.51
N HIS A 87 9.95 13.10 -2.42
CA HIS A 87 10.80 14.19 -2.82
C HIS A 87 11.60 13.82 -4.07
N ASN A 88 12.08 14.81 -4.79
CA ASN A 88 12.97 14.61 -5.95
C ASN A 88 14.30 13.92 -5.57
N ASN A 89 14.62 13.83 -4.27
CA ASN A 89 15.69 13.02 -3.71
C ASN A 89 15.40 12.73 -2.23
N ASP A 90 16.18 11.85 -1.59
CA ASP A 90 16.00 11.53 -0.17
C ASP A 90 16.41 12.73 0.72
N PRO A 91 15.48 13.38 1.42
CA PRO A 91 15.78 14.56 2.24
C PRO A 91 16.70 14.27 3.43
N ARG A 92 16.87 13.00 3.81
CA ARG A 92 17.80 12.59 4.89
C ARG A 92 19.26 12.71 4.46
N TYR A 93 19.53 12.63 3.17
CA TYR A 93 20.89 12.67 2.63
C TYR A 93 21.18 13.92 1.78
N VAL A 94 20.17 14.47 1.14
CA VAL A 94 20.32 15.63 0.24
C VAL A 94 19.59 16.84 0.81
N LYS A 95 20.32 17.92 1.07
CA LYS A 95 19.73 19.20 1.51
C LYS A 95 19.04 19.91 0.34
N GLY A 96 17.89 20.52 0.61
CA GLY A 96 17.18 21.34 -0.39
C GLY A 96 16.37 20.51 -1.41
N THR A 97 15.97 19.31 -1.02
CA THR A 97 15.00 18.53 -1.82
C THR A 97 13.65 19.23 -1.84
N THR A 98 12.92 19.06 -2.92
CA THR A 98 11.55 19.56 -3.08
C THR A 98 10.55 18.43 -3.11
N PRO A 99 9.39 18.56 -2.43
CA PRO A 99 8.33 17.56 -2.52
C PRO A 99 7.74 17.52 -3.93
N VAL A 100 7.35 16.33 -4.36
CA VAL A 100 6.68 16.08 -5.64
C VAL A 100 5.23 15.76 -5.32
N HIS A 101 4.29 16.60 -5.75
CA HIS A 101 2.88 16.48 -5.36
C HIS A 101 2.10 15.43 -6.16
N GLN A 102 2.52 15.16 -7.39
CA GLN A 102 1.88 14.15 -8.25
C GLN A 102 2.94 13.37 -9.03
N LEU A 103 2.76 12.07 -9.11
CA LEU A 103 3.61 11.14 -9.85
C LEU A 103 2.75 10.11 -10.58
N HIS A 104 3.18 9.74 -11.77
CA HIS A 104 2.72 8.51 -12.38
C HIS A 104 3.32 7.30 -11.66
N PHE A 105 2.61 6.14 -11.62
CA PHE A 105 3.12 4.94 -10.96
C PHE A 105 4.52 4.50 -11.45
N ALA A 106 4.82 4.69 -12.73
CA ALA A 106 6.14 4.36 -13.27
C ALA A 106 7.23 5.28 -12.69
N GLU A 107 6.96 6.58 -12.60
CA GLU A 107 7.90 7.57 -12.03
C GLU A 107 8.12 7.33 -10.55
N ALA A 108 7.05 7.02 -9.79
CA ALA A 108 7.15 6.69 -8.38
C ALA A 108 8.01 5.45 -8.14
N ALA A 109 7.91 4.44 -8.99
CA ALA A 109 8.72 3.22 -8.92
C ALA A 109 10.21 3.52 -9.21
N GLU A 110 10.51 4.34 -10.21
CA GLU A 110 11.88 4.74 -10.52
C GLU A 110 12.48 5.61 -9.42
N LEU A 111 11.73 6.57 -8.91
CA LEU A 111 12.18 7.45 -7.83
C LEU A 111 12.48 6.64 -6.55
N ALA A 112 11.63 5.67 -6.23
CA ALA A 112 11.82 4.76 -5.10
C ALA A 112 13.05 3.86 -5.27
N TYR A 113 13.34 3.43 -6.51
CA TYR A 113 14.50 2.61 -6.83
C TYR A 113 15.82 3.38 -6.71
N PHE A 114 15.86 4.63 -7.21
CA PHE A 114 17.08 5.42 -7.30
C PHE A 114 17.42 6.29 -6.09
N GLY A 115 16.56 6.40 -5.07
CA GLY A 115 16.97 7.17 -3.90
C GLY A 115 15.90 7.59 -2.92
N ALA A 116 14.70 7.87 -3.35
CA ALA A 116 13.62 8.28 -2.45
C ALA A 116 12.98 7.05 -1.76
N LYS A 117 13.73 6.37 -0.89
CA LYS A 117 13.34 5.10 -0.22
C LYS A 117 12.13 5.22 0.74
N ILE A 118 11.15 5.99 0.37
CA ILE A 118 9.94 6.24 1.16
C ILE A 118 8.94 5.11 0.97
N LEU A 119 8.90 4.55 -0.24
CA LEU A 119 7.96 3.51 -0.62
C LEU A 119 8.69 2.40 -1.39
N HIS A 120 8.40 1.13 -1.08
CA HIS A 120 9.00 0.03 -1.84
C HIS A 120 8.23 -0.15 -3.17
N PRO A 121 8.91 -0.18 -4.35
CA PRO A 121 8.25 -0.22 -5.64
C PRO A 121 7.24 -1.36 -5.82
N THR A 122 7.55 -2.53 -5.24
CA THR A 122 6.67 -3.70 -5.31
C THR A 122 5.34 -3.48 -4.60
N CYS A 123 5.33 -2.67 -3.52
CA CYS A 123 4.14 -2.49 -2.70
C CYS A 123 3.01 -1.77 -3.42
N ILE A 124 3.31 -0.91 -4.39
CA ILE A 124 2.31 -0.15 -5.16
C ILE A 124 1.81 -0.88 -6.41
N GLN A 125 2.37 -2.04 -6.76
CA GLN A 125 1.95 -2.77 -7.96
C GLN A 125 0.47 -3.16 -7.95
N PRO A 126 -0.14 -3.63 -6.85
CA PRO A 126 -1.57 -3.91 -6.83
C PRO A 126 -2.42 -2.68 -7.14
N ALA A 127 -2.07 -1.52 -6.56
CA ALA A 127 -2.75 -0.26 -6.83
C ALA A 127 -2.60 0.17 -8.29
N LYS A 128 -1.39 0.07 -8.86
CA LYS A 128 -1.13 0.35 -10.27
C LYS A 128 -1.99 -0.49 -11.20
N PHE A 129 -2.05 -1.80 -10.99
CA PHE A 129 -2.82 -2.71 -11.87
C PHE A 129 -4.32 -2.53 -11.74
N SER A 130 -4.81 -2.16 -10.55
CA SER A 130 -6.23 -1.91 -10.30
C SER A 130 -6.68 -0.48 -10.63
N GLY A 131 -5.73 0.42 -10.90
CA GLY A 131 -6.01 1.84 -11.17
C GLY A 131 -6.41 2.64 -9.94
N VAL A 132 -6.20 2.11 -8.73
CA VAL A 132 -6.52 2.81 -7.47
C VAL A 132 -5.39 3.78 -7.11
N PRO A 133 -5.66 5.07 -6.92
CA PRO A 133 -4.63 6.05 -6.54
C PRO A 133 -4.08 5.78 -5.14
N VAL A 134 -2.79 6.07 -4.96
CA VAL A 134 -2.10 5.99 -3.67
C VAL A 134 -1.67 7.39 -3.25
N ARG A 135 -2.00 7.78 -2.03
CA ARG A 135 -1.59 9.06 -1.45
C ARG A 135 -0.63 8.84 -0.28
N LEU A 136 0.53 9.49 -0.32
CA LEU A 136 1.49 9.52 0.78
C LEU A 136 1.28 10.78 1.60
N LEU A 137 1.11 10.64 2.90
CA LEU A 137 0.76 11.71 3.82
C LEU A 137 1.66 11.69 5.06
N ASN A 138 1.84 12.85 5.68
CA ASN A 138 2.63 13.01 6.89
C ASN A 138 1.74 12.96 8.14
N THR A 139 1.97 11.97 9.00
CA THR A 139 1.25 11.84 10.27
C THR A 139 1.48 13.02 11.23
N MET A 140 2.67 13.63 11.15
CA MET A 140 3.05 14.78 12.01
C MET A 140 2.61 16.12 11.43
N ASP A 141 2.22 16.16 10.14
CA ASP A 141 1.69 17.33 9.46
C ASP A 141 0.52 16.90 8.53
N PRO A 142 -0.68 16.64 9.10
CA PRO A 142 -1.81 16.14 8.33
C PRO A 142 -2.35 17.13 7.29
N GLU A 143 -2.00 18.41 7.40
CA GLU A 143 -2.41 19.47 6.45
C GLU A 143 -1.45 19.58 5.25
N ALA A 144 -0.30 18.89 5.28
CA ALA A 144 0.60 18.83 4.15
C ALA A 144 -0.07 18.11 2.95
N HIS A 145 0.14 18.63 1.74
CA HIS A 145 -0.48 18.08 0.51
C HIS A 145 -0.10 16.63 0.23
N GLY A 146 1.08 16.21 0.67
CA GLY A 146 1.60 14.88 0.36
C GLY A 146 1.89 14.68 -1.12
N THR A 147 1.95 13.40 -1.51
CA THR A 147 2.14 12.99 -2.92
C THR A 147 1.01 12.06 -3.33
N ILE A 148 0.34 12.35 -4.43
CA ILE A 148 -0.59 11.42 -5.07
C ILE A 148 0.12 10.66 -6.20
N ILE A 149 -0.07 9.34 -6.23
CA ILE A 149 0.47 8.45 -7.27
C ILE A 149 -0.72 7.80 -7.98
N ASN A 150 -0.84 8.04 -9.26
CA ASN A 150 -1.96 7.54 -10.07
C ASN A 150 -1.53 7.24 -11.52
N ASN A 151 -2.48 6.91 -12.38
CA ASN A 151 -2.26 6.69 -13.81
C ASN A 151 -2.63 7.93 -14.66
N ASP A 152 -3.02 9.03 -14.01
CA ASP A 152 -3.49 10.22 -14.71
C ASP A 152 -2.32 11.13 -15.12
N PHE A 153 -2.14 11.25 -16.43
CA PHE A 153 -1.40 12.31 -17.12
C PHE A 153 -2.13 12.67 -18.38
#